data_6e4b2011a83606c060ba7b6497f90fa7
#
_entry.id   6e4b2011a83606c060ba7b6497f90fa7
#
_cell.length_a   1.000
_cell.length_b   1.000
_cell.length_c   1.000
_cell.angle_alpha   90.00
_cell.angle_beta   90.00
_cell.angle_gamma   90.00
#
_symmetry.space_group_name_H-M   'P 1'
#
loop_
_entity.id
_entity.type
_entity.pdbx_description
1 polymer ?
#
loop_
_entity_poly.entity_id
_entity_poly.type
_entity_poly.pdbx_seq_one_letter_code
_entity_poly.pdbx_strand_id
1 'polypeptide(L)'
;ITSFKPYEIKSFALKLKKSSLDAQKVESTPLDLPFDKNIITEKGQTGDFEYTIPNTLVPDEIMANGVRFDINKSNKNSLICSSQRIKLDKDKNRLVFLCASMTGDKMAEFILGDKKINKNVLSSFERFAAWDLYDFGEIAYMKKGKIGYEFTHCLKNGEVQYAKIMYF
;
A
#
# COMPACT_ATOMS: atom_id res chain seq x y z
N ILE A 1 -18.20 24.05 -25.69
CA ILE A 1 -17.13 23.25 -26.34
C ILE A 1 -16.07 24.26 -26.78
N THR A 2 -14.84 24.07 -26.32
CA THR A 2 -13.71 24.94 -26.68
C THR A 2 -13.01 24.35 -27.89
N SER A 3 -12.91 25.11 -28.98
CA SER A 3 -12.17 24.73 -30.18
C SER A 3 -10.73 25.21 -30.08
N PHE A 4 -9.79 24.47 -30.63
CA PHE A 4 -8.39 24.83 -30.75
C PHE A 4 -8.03 25.03 -32.21
N LYS A 5 -7.19 26.03 -32.48
CA LYS A 5 -6.51 26.17 -33.77
C LYS A 5 -5.20 25.39 -33.74
N PRO A 6 -4.65 24.97 -34.86
CA PRO A 6 -3.32 24.39 -34.94
C PRO A 6 -2.30 25.27 -34.22
N TYR A 7 -1.46 24.64 -33.34
CA TYR A 7 -0.42 25.32 -32.55
C TYR A 7 -0.92 26.34 -31.51
N GLU A 8 -2.22 26.36 -31.20
CA GLU A 8 -2.78 27.27 -30.20
C GLU A 8 -2.60 26.69 -28.78
N ILE A 9 -2.03 27.50 -27.89
CA ILE A 9 -1.93 27.19 -26.45
C ILE A 9 -3.03 27.97 -25.73
N LYS A 10 -3.88 27.28 -24.98
CA LYS A 10 -4.90 27.89 -24.12
C LYS A 10 -4.68 27.49 -22.66
N SER A 11 -4.71 28.49 -21.80
CA SER A 11 -4.69 28.28 -20.36
C SER A 11 -6.10 28.43 -19.79
N PHE A 12 -6.50 27.53 -18.93
CA PHE A 12 -7.79 27.53 -18.25
C PHE A 12 -7.59 27.60 -16.76
N ALA A 13 -8.27 28.52 -16.08
CA ALA A 13 -8.38 28.53 -14.65
C ALA A 13 -9.64 27.76 -14.24
N LEU A 14 -9.47 26.69 -13.49
CA LEU A 14 -10.57 25.89 -12.97
C LEU A 14 -10.80 26.25 -11.50
N LYS A 15 -12.01 26.67 -11.17
CA LYS A 15 -12.43 26.82 -9.78
C LYS A 15 -13.23 25.57 -9.40
N LEU A 16 -12.58 24.68 -8.68
CA LEU A 16 -13.23 23.47 -8.19
C LEU A 16 -14.13 23.82 -7.01
N LYS A 17 -15.36 23.32 -7.02
CA LYS A 17 -16.21 23.32 -5.81
C LYS A 17 -15.68 22.23 -4.87
N LYS A 18 -15.52 22.60 -3.60
CA LYS A 18 -15.27 21.60 -2.55
C LYS A 18 -16.43 20.62 -2.57
N SER A 19 -16.15 19.33 -2.64
CA SER A 19 -17.18 18.29 -2.54
C SER A 19 -17.88 18.42 -1.19
N SER A 20 -19.22 18.44 -1.23
CA SER A 20 -20.05 18.34 -0.02
C SER A 20 -20.29 16.89 0.40
N LEU A 21 -19.75 15.94 -0.34
CA LEU A 21 -19.86 14.53 0.03
C LEU A 21 -18.84 14.23 1.12
N ASP A 22 -19.34 13.95 2.30
CA ASP A 22 -18.50 13.38 3.36
C ASP A 22 -18.03 12.00 2.93
N ALA A 23 -16.74 11.71 3.14
CA ALA A 23 -16.24 10.37 2.93
C ALA A 23 -17.03 9.40 3.80
N GLN A 24 -17.64 8.40 3.17
CA GLN A 24 -18.40 7.39 3.88
C GLN A 24 -17.45 6.63 4.80
N LYS A 25 -17.57 6.83 6.10
CA LYS A 25 -16.79 6.09 7.08
C LYS A 25 -17.35 4.67 7.15
N VAL A 26 -16.47 3.71 6.96
CA VAL A 26 -16.81 2.30 7.17
C VAL A 26 -16.49 1.97 8.63
N GLU A 27 -17.51 1.50 9.37
CA GLU A 27 -17.25 0.96 10.70
C GLU A 27 -16.36 -0.27 10.59
N SER A 28 -15.21 -0.21 11.24
CA SER A 28 -14.24 -1.29 11.25
C SER A 28 -13.76 -1.58 12.66
N THR A 29 -13.47 -2.84 12.92
CA THR A 29 -12.87 -3.30 14.17
C THR A 29 -11.46 -3.76 13.87
N PRO A 30 -10.45 -3.29 14.62
CA PRO A 30 -9.08 -3.79 14.47
C PRO A 30 -9.04 -5.30 14.66
N LEU A 31 -8.20 -5.95 13.86
CA LEU A 31 -7.94 -7.36 13.98
C LEU A 31 -6.70 -7.55 14.85
N ASP A 32 -6.81 -8.43 15.85
CA ASP A 32 -5.67 -8.81 16.69
C ASP A 32 -4.74 -9.73 15.89
N LEU A 33 -3.59 -9.19 15.48
CA LEU A 33 -2.58 -9.92 14.72
C LEU A 33 -1.33 -10.17 15.59
N PRO A 34 -0.80 -11.38 15.58
CA PRO A 34 0.41 -11.73 16.33
C PRO A 34 1.65 -11.20 15.61
N PHE A 35 1.85 -9.89 15.62
CA PHE A 35 3.03 -9.27 15.00
C PHE A 35 4.32 -9.81 15.62
N ASP A 36 5.26 -10.21 14.77
CA ASP A 36 6.51 -10.84 15.16
C ASP A 36 7.75 -10.25 14.48
N LYS A 37 7.56 -9.34 13.53
CA LYS A 37 8.60 -8.74 12.69
C LYS A 37 8.57 -7.22 12.70
N ASN A 38 9.70 -6.61 12.34
CA ASN A 38 9.88 -5.18 12.23
C ASN A 38 10.08 -4.77 10.77
N ILE A 39 9.09 -4.11 10.19
CA ILE A 39 9.20 -3.47 8.88
C ILE A 39 9.30 -1.94 9.00
N ILE A 40 8.73 -1.36 10.05
CA ILE A 40 8.85 0.08 10.34
C ILE A 40 10.01 0.23 11.33
N THR A 41 11.02 1.01 10.94
CA THR A 41 12.26 1.18 11.72
C THR A 41 12.70 2.63 11.76
N GLU A 42 13.56 2.98 12.70
CA GLU A 42 14.25 4.27 12.72
C GLU A 42 15.44 4.25 11.75
N LYS A 43 15.84 5.44 11.31
CA LYS A 43 17.04 5.59 10.49
C LYS A 43 18.26 5.05 11.23
N GLY A 44 19.07 4.26 10.53
CA GLY A 44 20.24 3.60 11.10
C GLY A 44 19.95 2.27 11.80
N GLN A 45 18.68 1.89 11.93
CA GLN A 45 18.29 0.58 12.46
C GLN A 45 18.00 -0.40 11.32
N THR A 46 18.40 -1.63 11.50
CA THR A 46 18.02 -2.74 10.63
C THR A 46 16.75 -3.40 11.17
N GLY A 47 15.79 -3.66 10.30
CA GLY A 47 14.62 -4.48 10.64
C GLY A 47 14.82 -5.95 10.31
N ASP A 48 13.73 -6.69 10.31
CA ASP A 48 13.73 -8.12 9.95
C ASP A 48 13.72 -8.37 8.43
N PHE A 49 13.73 -7.29 7.63
CA PHE A 49 13.65 -7.34 6.18
C PHE A 49 14.80 -6.54 5.55
N GLU A 50 15.17 -6.90 4.34
CA GLU A 50 16.19 -6.15 3.56
C GLU A 50 15.79 -4.67 3.38
N TYR A 51 14.49 -4.42 3.19
CA TYR A 51 13.94 -3.07 3.10
C TYR A 51 13.00 -2.83 4.26
N THR A 52 13.10 -1.66 4.86
CA THR A 52 12.23 -1.20 5.93
C THR A 52 11.70 0.20 5.64
N ILE A 53 10.65 0.58 6.33
CA ILE A 53 9.99 1.87 6.15
C ILE A 53 10.41 2.78 7.31
N PRO A 54 10.94 3.99 7.03
CA PRO A 54 11.26 4.94 8.09
C PRO A 54 10.02 5.27 8.93
N ASN A 55 10.10 5.17 10.24
CA ASN A 55 9.01 5.48 11.15
C ASN A 55 8.48 6.92 11.01
N THR A 56 9.36 7.85 10.60
CA THR A 56 9.02 9.25 10.35
C THR A 56 8.11 9.47 9.13
N LEU A 57 8.08 8.51 8.21
CA LEU A 57 7.24 8.58 7.01
C LEU A 57 5.86 7.95 7.19
N VAL A 58 5.66 7.20 8.26
CA VAL A 58 4.39 6.49 8.49
C VAL A 58 3.60 7.26 9.55
N PRO A 59 2.35 7.66 9.28
CA PRO A 59 1.48 8.27 10.29
C PRO A 59 1.02 7.21 11.31
N ASP A 60 0.42 7.65 12.41
CA ASP A 60 -0.14 6.72 13.41
C ASP A 60 -1.43 6.07 12.92
N GLU A 61 -2.07 6.70 11.94
CA GLU A 61 -3.30 6.22 11.31
C GLU A 61 -3.22 6.36 9.79
N ILE A 62 -3.65 5.34 9.07
CA ILE A 62 -3.82 5.37 7.62
C ILE A 62 -5.31 5.18 7.31
N MET A 63 -5.86 6.08 6.51
CA MET A 63 -7.20 5.94 5.95
C MET A 63 -7.12 5.44 4.51
N ALA A 64 -7.58 4.23 4.26
CA ALA A 64 -7.56 3.65 2.94
C ALA A 64 -8.94 3.07 2.56
N ASN A 65 -9.53 3.57 1.49
CA ASN A 65 -10.88 3.20 1.04
C ASN A 65 -11.97 3.29 2.13
N GLY A 66 -11.90 4.30 2.98
CA GLY A 66 -12.85 4.51 4.08
C GLY A 66 -12.61 3.61 5.30
N VAL A 67 -11.60 2.76 5.27
CA VAL A 67 -11.19 1.93 6.41
C VAL A 67 -10.02 2.59 7.10
N ARG A 68 -10.08 2.67 8.42
CA ARG A 68 -8.99 3.15 9.28
C ARG A 68 -8.08 2.00 9.66
N PHE A 69 -6.78 2.23 9.53
CA PHE A 69 -5.73 1.36 10.02
C PHE A 69 -4.94 2.10 11.09
N ASP A 70 -4.91 1.56 12.29
CA ASP A 70 -4.04 2.02 13.37
C ASP A 70 -2.67 1.37 13.18
N ILE A 71 -1.62 2.18 13.10
CA ILE A 71 -0.28 1.71 12.77
C ILE A 71 0.57 1.59 14.03
N ASN A 72 0.97 0.37 14.33
CA ASN A 72 1.95 0.14 15.39
C ASN A 72 3.36 0.47 14.86
N LYS A 73 4.05 1.42 15.49
CA LYS A 73 5.43 1.78 15.15
C LYS A 73 6.46 1.23 16.14
N SER A 74 6.01 0.54 17.18
CA SER A 74 6.89 -0.11 18.13
C SER A 74 7.48 -1.39 17.54
N ASN A 75 8.36 -2.03 18.29
CA ASN A 75 8.89 -3.35 17.92
C ASN A 75 7.76 -4.34 17.67
N LYS A 76 7.95 -5.20 16.68
CA LYS A 76 6.95 -6.15 16.18
C LYS A 76 5.72 -5.45 15.63
N ASN A 77 5.92 -4.80 14.50
CA ASN A 77 4.91 -3.99 13.81
C ASN A 77 4.42 -4.60 12.50
N SER A 78 4.81 -5.83 12.21
CA SER A 78 4.41 -6.57 11.02
C SER A 78 4.33 -8.07 11.26
N LEU A 79 3.67 -8.76 10.35
CA LEU A 79 3.49 -10.21 10.36
C LEU A 79 3.85 -10.78 8.99
N ILE A 80 4.71 -11.80 8.96
CA ILE A 80 4.93 -12.57 7.74
C ILE A 80 3.81 -13.60 7.59
N CYS A 81 3.15 -13.63 6.43
CA CYS A 81 2.15 -14.64 6.12
C CYS A 81 2.81 -16.03 6.05
N SER A 82 2.49 -16.90 7.01
CA SER A 82 3.04 -18.25 7.15
C SER A 82 2.03 -19.21 7.78
N SER A 83 0.85 -19.31 7.20
CA SER A 83 -0.23 -20.23 7.65
C SER A 83 -0.78 -19.92 9.06
N GLN A 84 -0.72 -18.67 9.50
CA GLN A 84 -1.32 -18.27 10.77
C GLN A 84 -2.84 -18.46 10.73
N ARG A 85 -3.38 -18.82 11.89
CA ARG A 85 -4.83 -18.89 12.12
C ARG A 85 -5.26 -17.65 12.89
N ILE A 86 -6.18 -16.89 12.28
CA ILE A 86 -6.70 -15.66 12.85
C ILE A 86 -8.18 -15.88 13.16
N LYS A 87 -8.58 -15.57 14.39
CA LYS A 87 -9.98 -15.62 14.79
C LYS A 87 -10.71 -14.42 14.24
N LEU A 88 -11.80 -14.65 13.55
CA LEU A 88 -12.66 -13.61 13.00
C LEU A 88 -13.99 -13.57 13.76
N ASP A 89 -14.52 -12.36 13.93
CA ASP A 89 -15.85 -12.16 14.47
C ASP A 89 -16.91 -12.60 13.45
N LYS A 90 -17.92 -13.32 13.91
CA LYS A 90 -18.95 -13.92 13.02
C LYS A 90 -19.86 -12.89 12.37
N ASP A 91 -19.99 -11.72 12.96
CA ASP A 91 -20.83 -10.62 12.49
C ASP A 91 -20.14 -9.75 11.43
N LYS A 92 -18.87 -10.00 11.15
CA LYS A 92 -18.11 -9.25 10.13
C LYS A 92 -18.21 -9.95 8.77
N ASN A 93 -18.50 -9.15 7.76
CA ASN A 93 -18.71 -9.62 6.39
C ASN A 93 -17.55 -9.23 5.44
N ARG A 94 -16.60 -8.45 5.92
CA ARG A 94 -15.46 -7.95 5.14
C ARG A 94 -14.18 -7.94 5.97
N LEU A 95 -13.11 -8.38 5.35
CA LEU A 95 -11.78 -8.37 5.91
C LEU A 95 -10.88 -7.52 5.00
N VAL A 96 -10.12 -6.61 5.59
CA VAL A 96 -9.24 -5.69 4.86
C VAL A 96 -7.87 -5.73 5.50
N PHE A 97 -6.84 -5.94 4.67
CA PHE A 97 -5.45 -5.96 5.10
C PHE A 97 -4.66 -4.87 4.37
N LEU A 98 -3.74 -4.26 5.07
CA LEU A 98 -2.65 -3.49 4.50
C LEU A 98 -1.45 -4.42 4.39
N CYS A 99 -1.04 -4.75 3.18
CA CYS A 99 -0.01 -5.76 2.95
C CYS A 99 0.91 -5.39 1.78
N ALA A 100 2.08 -6.01 1.78
CA ALA A 100 3.10 -5.79 0.79
C ALA A 100 3.91 -7.06 0.55
N SER A 101 4.37 -7.28 -0.67
CA SER A 101 5.39 -8.28 -0.95
C SER A 101 6.78 -7.63 -0.93
N MET A 102 7.73 -8.28 -0.30
CA MET A 102 9.11 -7.79 -0.19
C MET A 102 9.93 -8.06 -1.47
N THR A 103 9.56 -9.07 -2.23
CA THR A 103 10.28 -9.49 -3.43
C THR A 103 9.32 -9.93 -4.52
N GLY A 104 9.14 -9.10 -5.53
CA GLY A 104 8.21 -9.38 -6.62
C GLY A 104 6.75 -9.52 -6.16
N ASP A 105 5.85 -9.61 -7.10
CA ASP A 105 4.43 -9.84 -6.82
C ASP A 105 4.21 -11.28 -6.38
N LYS A 106 3.40 -11.48 -5.35
CA LYS A 106 3.11 -12.81 -4.78
C LYS A 106 1.60 -13.07 -4.75
N MET A 107 1.26 -14.32 -4.97
CA MET A 107 -0.10 -14.79 -4.75
C MET A 107 -0.25 -15.26 -3.31
N ALA A 108 -1.10 -14.60 -2.53
CA ALA A 108 -1.47 -15.01 -1.19
C ALA A 108 -2.75 -15.84 -1.22
N GLU A 109 -2.76 -16.98 -0.55
CA GLU A 109 -3.95 -17.81 -0.34
C GLU A 109 -4.52 -17.54 1.07
N PHE A 110 -5.80 -17.21 1.11
CA PHE A 110 -6.55 -17.08 2.35
C PHE A 110 -7.59 -18.20 2.41
N ILE A 111 -7.67 -18.88 3.56
CA ILE A 111 -8.63 -19.94 3.78
C ILE A 111 -9.68 -19.44 4.79
N LEU A 112 -10.91 -19.34 4.36
CA LEU A 112 -12.04 -18.93 5.19
C LEU A 112 -13.07 -20.04 5.27
N GLY A 113 -13.03 -20.82 6.34
CA GLY A 113 -13.76 -22.10 6.42
C GLY A 113 -13.29 -23.04 5.32
N ASP A 114 -14.19 -23.46 4.44
CA ASP A 114 -13.87 -24.34 3.30
C ASP A 114 -13.52 -23.57 2.03
N LYS A 115 -13.54 -22.24 2.06
CA LYS A 115 -13.28 -21.41 0.89
C LYS A 115 -11.83 -20.98 0.81
N LYS A 116 -11.21 -21.22 -0.32
CA LYS A 116 -9.89 -20.70 -0.69
C LYS A 116 -10.05 -19.44 -1.54
N ILE A 117 -9.37 -18.38 -1.14
CA ILE A 117 -9.38 -17.06 -1.80
C ILE A 117 -7.95 -16.69 -2.13
N ASN A 118 -7.64 -16.54 -3.39
CA ASN A 118 -6.33 -16.09 -3.85
C ASN A 118 -6.35 -14.59 -4.11
N LYS A 119 -5.35 -13.89 -3.60
CA LYS A 119 -5.14 -12.44 -3.81
C LYS A 119 -3.71 -12.17 -4.23
N ASN A 120 -3.57 -11.35 -5.25
CA ASN A 120 -2.26 -10.86 -5.64
C ASN A 120 -1.82 -9.76 -4.65
N VAL A 121 -0.65 -9.95 -4.06
CA VAL A 121 0.02 -8.99 -3.19
C VAL A 121 1.20 -8.42 -3.98
N LEU A 122 1.10 -7.13 -4.28
CA LEU A 122 2.10 -6.46 -5.10
C LEU A 122 3.37 -6.16 -4.32
N SER A 123 4.48 -6.14 -5.02
CA SER A 123 5.76 -5.73 -4.45
C SER A 123 5.74 -4.24 -4.11
N SER A 124 6.09 -3.92 -2.87
CA SER A 124 6.18 -2.54 -2.38
C SER A 124 7.46 -1.84 -2.78
N PHE A 125 8.48 -2.59 -3.15
CA PHE A 125 9.83 -2.08 -3.41
C PHE A 125 10.19 -2.10 -4.90
N GLU A 126 9.21 -2.33 -5.75
CA GLU A 126 9.32 -2.22 -7.20
C GLU A 126 8.48 -1.05 -7.72
N ARG A 127 8.75 -0.64 -8.94
CA ARG A 127 7.97 0.42 -9.57
C ARG A 127 6.53 -0.02 -9.79
N PHE A 128 5.59 0.84 -9.41
CA PHE A 128 4.16 0.63 -9.70
C PHE A 128 3.86 0.77 -11.19
N ALA A 129 4.53 1.72 -11.82
CA ALA A 129 4.47 1.93 -13.25
C ALA A 129 5.86 2.24 -13.77
N ALA A 130 6.14 1.85 -14.97
CA ALA A 130 7.37 2.21 -15.67
C ALA A 130 7.07 2.53 -17.14
N TRP A 131 7.85 3.47 -17.64
CA TRP A 131 7.96 3.74 -19.06
C TRP A 131 9.40 3.41 -19.43
N ASP A 132 9.59 2.42 -20.28
CA ASP A 132 10.91 2.11 -20.80
C ASP A 132 11.15 2.90 -22.08
N LEU A 133 12.05 3.87 -22.00
CA LEU A 133 12.47 4.69 -23.14
C LEU A 133 13.55 4.01 -23.99
N TYR A 134 14.13 2.93 -23.50
CA TYR A 134 15.27 2.28 -24.14
C TYR A 134 14.91 0.99 -24.85
N ASP A 135 13.83 0.34 -24.46
CA ASP A 135 13.39 -0.89 -25.08
C ASP A 135 12.18 -0.63 -25.97
N PHE A 136 12.41 -0.52 -27.25
CA PHE A 136 11.37 -0.19 -28.24
C PHE A 136 10.21 -1.18 -28.32
N GLY A 137 10.19 -2.21 -27.48
CA GLY A 137 9.15 -3.23 -27.43
C GLY A 137 8.13 -3.06 -26.29
N GLU A 138 8.48 -2.35 -25.21
CA GLU A 138 7.59 -2.15 -24.07
C GLU A 138 7.19 -0.68 -23.93
N ILE A 139 5.92 -0.42 -24.09
CA ILE A 139 5.41 0.94 -24.18
C ILE A 139 5.24 1.58 -22.79
N ALA A 140 4.58 0.92 -21.91
CA ALA A 140 4.39 1.30 -20.51
C ALA A 140 3.65 0.19 -19.78
N TYR A 141 3.87 0.06 -18.49
CA TYR A 141 3.04 -0.81 -17.67
C TYR A 141 2.61 -0.11 -16.37
N MET A 142 1.48 -0.53 -15.85
CA MET A 142 1.00 -0.15 -14.54
C MET A 142 0.43 -1.39 -13.85
N LYS A 143 0.87 -1.64 -12.63
CA LYS A 143 0.35 -2.74 -11.83
C LYS A 143 -1.09 -2.46 -11.43
N LYS A 144 -1.94 -3.46 -11.51
CA LYS A 144 -3.34 -3.36 -11.06
C LYS A 144 -3.39 -3.66 -9.56
N GLY A 145 -3.66 -2.65 -8.78
CA GLY A 145 -3.79 -2.78 -7.32
C GLY A 145 -4.38 -1.54 -6.69
N LYS A 146 -4.76 -1.65 -5.43
CA LYS A 146 -5.20 -0.51 -4.64
C LYS A 146 -4.06 -0.09 -3.74
N ILE A 147 -3.65 1.17 -3.86
CA ILE A 147 -2.62 1.75 -3.00
C ILE A 147 -3.26 2.06 -1.66
N GLY A 148 -2.72 1.48 -0.60
CA GLY A 148 -3.12 1.76 0.77
C GLY A 148 -2.38 2.97 1.34
N TYR A 149 -1.10 3.07 1.05
CA TYR A 149 -0.25 4.16 1.50
C TYR A 149 0.97 4.33 0.59
N GLU A 150 1.41 5.56 0.40
CA GLU A 150 2.61 5.93 -0.34
C GLU A 150 3.66 6.54 0.57
N PHE A 151 4.92 6.22 0.34
CA PHE A 151 6.05 6.84 1.02
C PHE A 151 7.19 7.16 0.04
N THR A 152 7.96 8.19 0.35
CA THR A 152 8.94 8.75 -0.60
C THR A 152 10.23 7.95 -0.70
N HIS A 153 10.60 7.23 0.35
CA HIS A 153 11.83 6.44 0.41
C HIS A 153 11.70 5.31 1.43
N CYS A 154 12.55 4.32 1.31
CA CYS A 154 12.69 3.24 2.27
C CYS A 154 14.11 3.22 2.83
N LEU A 155 14.37 2.35 3.79
CA LEU A 155 15.70 2.05 4.27
C LEU A 155 16.11 0.67 3.76
N LYS A 156 17.33 0.57 3.25
CA LYS A 156 17.98 -0.70 2.95
C LYS A 156 19.15 -0.85 3.90
N ASN A 157 19.13 -1.85 4.77
CA ASN A 157 20.14 -2.03 5.81
C ASN A 157 20.37 -0.77 6.67
N GLY A 158 19.31 -0.01 6.95
CA GLY A 158 19.35 1.22 7.72
C GLY A 158 19.70 2.49 6.95
N GLU A 159 20.10 2.39 5.68
CA GLU A 159 20.42 3.51 4.81
C GLU A 159 19.26 3.88 3.89
N VAL A 160 19.13 5.17 3.58
CA VAL A 160 18.06 5.67 2.72
C VAL A 160 18.20 5.16 1.30
N GLN A 161 17.13 4.55 0.81
CA GLN A 161 16.95 4.17 -0.59
C GLN A 161 15.69 4.83 -1.15
N TYR A 162 15.71 5.26 -2.40
CA TYR A 162 14.52 5.84 -3.04
C TYR A 162 13.44 4.79 -3.19
N ALA A 163 12.33 5.16 -2.82
CA ALA A 163 11.26 4.51 -2.71
C ALA A 163 10.07 4.15 -2.96
N LYS A 164 9.15 3.68 -2.46
CA LYS A 164 8.12 2.90 -3.21
C LYS A 164 6.85 2.79 -2.37
N ILE A 165 5.86 2.17 -2.87
CA ILE A 165 4.45 2.27 -2.55
C ILE A 165 4.02 1.03 -1.77
N MET A 166 3.25 1.17 -0.69
CA MET A 166 2.52 0.05 -0.08
C MET A 166 1.15 -0.12 -0.74
N TYR A 167 0.79 -1.36 -1.02
CA TYR A 167 -0.50 -1.74 -1.61
C TYR A 167 -1.37 -2.46 -0.59
N PHE A 168 -2.66 -2.51 -0.83
CA PHE A 168 -3.59 -3.34 -0.09
C PHE A 168 -4.70 -3.93 -0.97
#